data_48c9eaa79a686e60bc0e155ecc4830ec
#
_entry.id   48c9eaa79a686e60bc0e155ecc4830ec
#
_cell.length_a   1.000
_cell.length_b   1.000
_cell.length_c   1.000
_cell.angle_alpha   90.00
_cell.angle_beta   90.00
_cell.angle_gamma   90.00
#
_symmetry.space_group_name_H-M   'P 1'
#
loop_
_entity.id
_entity.type
_entity.pdbx_description
1 polymer ?
#
loop_
_entity_poly.entity_id
_entity_poly.type
_entity_poly.pdbx_seq_one_letter_code
_entity_poly.pdbx_strand_id
1 'polypeptide(L)'
;MSELTVNGQRYEIEAPVERSLADTLRTDLGLTGTKVACGEGHCGACTILLDGIPTLSCITLVHLVGDRDVTTIEGLRDHPLVDAFVRCDALQCGFCTPGQIVSASALVEADPNPSREEIRHAMSGNICRCGAYPKIEEAILTWQG
;
A
#
# COMPACT_ATOMS: atom_id res chain seq x y z
N MET A 1 12.57 0.46 -22.69
CA MET A 1 11.61 1.48 -22.27
C MET A 1 10.27 0.81 -22.02
N SER A 2 9.63 1.12 -20.91
CA SER A 2 8.31 0.57 -20.55
C SER A 2 7.37 1.72 -20.20
N GLU A 3 6.07 1.51 -20.41
CA GLU A 3 5.05 2.41 -19.88
C GLU A 3 4.54 1.88 -18.56
N LEU A 4 4.21 2.79 -17.64
CA LEU A 4 3.65 2.47 -16.34
C LEU A 4 2.49 3.42 -16.05
N THR A 5 1.34 2.89 -15.66
CA THR A 5 0.21 3.70 -15.20
C THR A 5 0.15 3.69 -13.68
N VAL A 6 0.31 4.86 -13.05
CA VAL A 6 0.29 5.02 -11.60
C VAL A 6 -0.72 6.10 -11.22
N ASN A 7 -1.67 5.74 -10.37
CA ASN A 7 -2.73 6.65 -9.91
C ASN A 7 -3.44 7.37 -11.07
N GLY A 8 -3.68 6.65 -12.17
CA GLY A 8 -4.35 7.17 -13.35
C GLY A 8 -3.46 7.98 -14.29
N GLN A 9 -2.19 8.17 -13.98
CA GLN A 9 -1.24 8.90 -14.82
C GLN A 9 -0.24 7.95 -15.48
N ARG A 10 0.03 8.17 -16.77
CA ARG A 10 1.01 7.40 -17.54
C ARG A 10 2.40 8.00 -17.41
N TYR A 11 3.37 7.12 -17.27
CA TYR A 11 4.80 7.44 -17.20
C TYR A 11 5.59 6.57 -18.16
N GLU A 12 6.57 7.15 -18.82
CA GLU A 12 7.57 6.40 -19.57
C GLU A 12 8.72 6.07 -18.60
N ILE A 13 9.05 4.78 -18.51
CA ILE A 13 10.06 4.28 -17.56
C ILE A 13 11.27 3.78 -18.33
N GLU A 14 12.42 4.36 -18.03
CA GLU A 14 13.71 3.92 -18.53
C GLU A 14 14.54 3.45 -17.33
N ALA A 15 14.54 2.14 -17.10
CA ALA A 15 15.16 1.55 -15.93
C ALA A 15 15.86 0.23 -16.28
N PRO A 16 16.89 -0.19 -15.51
CA PRO A 16 17.48 -1.50 -15.63
C PRO A 16 16.46 -2.62 -15.44
N VAL A 17 16.70 -3.80 -16.03
CA VAL A 17 15.77 -4.93 -15.99
C VAL A 17 15.48 -5.44 -14.57
N GLU A 18 16.44 -5.26 -13.67
CA GLU A 18 16.34 -5.66 -12.27
C GLU A 18 15.69 -4.60 -11.36
N ARG A 19 15.27 -3.46 -11.91
CA ARG A 19 14.68 -2.37 -11.13
C ARG A 19 13.37 -2.81 -10.51
N SER A 20 13.24 -2.64 -9.18
CA SER A 20 11.97 -2.91 -8.49
C SER A 20 10.95 -1.81 -8.76
N LEU A 21 9.66 -2.18 -8.67
CA LEU A 21 8.58 -1.20 -8.74
C LEU A 21 8.68 -0.18 -7.60
N ALA A 22 9.03 -0.62 -6.39
CA ALA A 22 9.20 0.28 -5.25
C ALA A 22 10.27 1.36 -5.50
N ASP A 23 11.42 0.96 -6.04
CA ASP A 23 12.49 1.91 -6.35
C ASP A 23 12.07 2.88 -7.46
N THR A 24 11.38 2.38 -8.48
CA THR A 24 10.85 3.24 -9.55
C THR A 24 9.88 4.28 -9.00
N LEU A 25 8.91 3.86 -8.18
CA LEU A 25 7.95 4.78 -7.58
C LEU A 25 8.66 5.87 -6.77
N ARG A 26 9.60 5.49 -5.92
CA ARG A 26 10.27 6.40 -5.00
C ARG A 26 11.31 7.29 -5.65
N THR A 27 12.14 6.71 -6.51
CA THR A 27 13.35 7.37 -7.05
C THR A 27 13.06 8.06 -8.38
N ASP A 28 12.39 7.36 -9.29
CA ASP A 28 12.21 7.86 -10.65
C ASP A 28 10.96 8.75 -10.74
N LEU A 29 9.88 8.40 -10.02
CA LEU A 29 8.62 9.16 -10.04
C LEU A 29 8.44 10.12 -8.85
N GLY A 30 9.30 10.04 -7.83
CA GLY A 30 9.21 10.89 -6.63
C GLY A 30 8.00 10.58 -5.73
N LEU A 31 7.34 9.44 -5.94
CA LEU A 31 6.20 9.00 -5.12
C LEU A 31 6.73 8.27 -3.88
N THR A 32 7.10 9.03 -2.86
CA THR A 32 7.80 8.54 -1.68
C THR A 32 6.90 7.96 -0.60
N GLY A 33 5.59 7.98 -0.78
CA GLY A 33 4.62 7.40 0.17
C GLY A 33 4.80 5.90 0.36
N THR A 34 5.08 5.15 -0.69
CA THR A 34 5.44 3.74 -0.61
C THR A 34 6.80 3.57 0.06
N LYS A 35 6.88 2.79 1.14
CA LYS A 35 8.09 2.62 1.95
C LYS A 35 8.75 1.26 1.69
N VAL A 36 10.05 1.20 1.86
CA VAL A 36 10.81 -0.05 1.79
C VAL A 36 11.54 -0.25 3.11
N ALA A 37 11.21 -1.33 3.82
CA ALA A 37 11.88 -1.71 5.05
C ALA A 37 12.72 -2.98 4.86
N CYS A 38 12.09 -4.14 4.65
CA CYS A 38 12.84 -5.39 4.51
C CYS A 38 13.47 -5.55 3.11
N GLY A 39 12.85 -5.07 2.06
CA GLY A 39 13.30 -5.28 0.67
C GLY A 39 13.24 -6.72 0.19
N GLU A 40 12.60 -7.61 0.93
CA GLU A 40 12.60 -9.07 0.74
C GLU A 40 11.20 -9.67 0.64
N GLY A 41 10.18 -8.84 0.59
CA GLY A 41 8.79 -9.32 0.45
C GLY A 41 8.14 -9.83 1.73
N HIS A 42 8.58 -9.38 2.92
CA HIS A 42 8.06 -9.86 4.21
C HIS A 42 7.22 -8.84 4.97
N CYS A 43 7.68 -7.59 5.11
CA CYS A 43 7.09 -6.64 6.07
C CYS A 43 5.82 -5.94 5.60
N GLY A 44 5.59 -5.86 4.30
CA GLY A 44 4.41 -5.20 3.72
C GLY A 44 4.46 -3.68 3.67
N ALA A 45 5.55 -3.03 4.10
CA ALA A 45 5.66 -1.56 4.04
C ALA A 45 5.58 -1.01 2.61
N CYS A 46 5.95 -1.82 1.62
CA CYS A 46 5.96 -1.48 0.20
C CYS A 46 4.66 -1.84 -0.53
N THR A 47 3.61 -2.23 0.17
CA THR A 47 2.34 -2.64 -0.45
C THR A 47 1.75 -1.54 -1.31
N ILE A 48 1.45 -1.88 -2.55
CA ILE A 48 0.68 -1.08 -3.51
C ILE A 48 -0.48 -1.95 -4.03
N LEU A 49 -1.42 -1.35 -4.74
CA LEU A 49 -2.41 -2.14 -5.47
C LEU A 49 -1.98 -2.26 -6.93
N LEU A 50 -2.02 -3.48 -7.43
CA LEU A 50 -1.82 -3.80 -8.84
C LEU A 50 -3.15 -4.35 -9.38
N ASP A 51 -3.84 -3.58 -10.20
CA ASP A 51 -5.23 -3.86 -10.61
C ASP A 51 -6.14 -4.14 -9.39
N GLY A 52 -6.01 -3.35 -8.33
CA GLY A 52 -6.79 -3.48 -7.10
C GLY A 52 -6.33 -4.59 -6.15
N ILE A 53 -5.27 -5.32 -6.48
CA ILE A 53 -4.77 -6.44 -5.67
C ILE A 53 -3.54 -5.99 -4.88
N PRO A 54 -3.52 -6.15 -3.54
CA PRO A 54 -2.33 -5.83 -2.74
C PRO A 54 -1.11 -6.61 -3.22
N THR A 55 -0.05 -5.88 -3.51
CA THR A 55 1.17 -6.44 -4.12
C THR A 55 2.40 -5.81 -3.46
N LEU A 56 3.41 -6.63 -3.21
CA LEU A 56 4.67 -6.19 -2.61
C LEU A 56 5.59 -5.61 -3.69
N SER A 57 5.68 -4.29 -3.75
CA SER A 57 6.42 -3.59 -4.82
C SER A 57 7.93 -3.76 -4.74
N CYS A 58 8.49 -4.09 -3.57
CA CYS A 58 9.95 -4.28 -3.42
C CYS A 58 10.47 -5.53 -4.14
N ILE A 59 9.62 -6.53 -4.38
CA ILE A 59 9.97 -7.76 -5.10
C ILE A 59 9.27 -7.87 -6.46
N THR A 60 8.60 -6.83 -6.90
CA THR A 60 7.97 -6.75 -8.23
C THR A 60 8.89 -5.97 -9.16
N LEU A 61 9.31 -6.58 -10.27
CA LEU A 61 10.12 -5.90 -11.27
C LEU A 61 9.24 -4.95 -12.09
N VAL A 62 9.69 -3.71 -12.26
CA VAL A 62 8.88 -2.67 -12.93
C VAL A 62 8.49 -3.07 -14.36
N HIS A 63 9.38 -3.73 -15.09
CA HIS A 63 9.12 -4.15 -16.47
C HIS A 63 8.12 -5.30 -16.59
N LEU A 64 7.79 -5.98 -15.50
CA LEU A 64 6.78 -7.05 -15.48
C LEU A 64 5.39 -6.55 -15.11
N VAL A 65 5.24 -5.26 -14.78
CA VAL A 65 3.92 -4.68 -14.47
C VAL A 65 3.02 -4.68 -15.70
N GLY A 66 3.56 -4.33 -16.86
CA GLY A 66 2.80 -4.29 -18.11
C GLY A 66 1.72 -3.20 -18.06
N ASP A 67 0.57 -3.51 -18.65
CA ASP A 67 -0.56 -2.57 -18.76
C ASP A 67 -1.43 -2.48 -17.49
N ARG A 68 -1.00 -3.08 -16.38
CA ARG A 68 -1.77 -3.07 -15.13
C ARG A 68 -1.67 -1.72 -14.43
N ASP A 69 -2.77 -1.31 -13.80
CA ASP A 69 -2.84 -0.07 -13.05
C ASP A 69 -2.21 -0.22 -11.67
N VAL A 70 -1.30 0.69 -11.34
CA VAL A 70 -0.68 0.78 -10.02
C VAL A 70 -1.39 1.86 -9.22
N THR A 71 -1.84 1.53 -8.01
CA THR A 71 -2.35 2.50 -7.04
C THR A 71 -1.43 2.53 -5.83
N THR A 72 -0.90 3.71 -5.53
CA THR A 72 -0.08 3.96 -4.34
C THR A 72 -0.90 4.71 -3.28
N ILE A 73 -0.32 4.92 -2.09
CA ILE A 73 -0.97 5.71 -1.04
C ILE A 73 -1.30 7.13 -1.51
N GLU A 74 -0.50 7.72 -2.39
CA GLU A 74 -0.78 9.04 -2.95
C GLU A 74 -2.10 9.08 -3.74
N GLY A 75 -2.47 7.96 -4.35
CA GLY A 75 -3.76 7.80 -5.03
C GLY A 75 -4.95 7.57 -4.10
N LEU A 76 -4.71 7.35 -2.82
CA LEU A 76 -5.73 7.07 -1.80
C LEU A 76 -5.89 8.22 -0.79
N ARG A 77 -5.36 9.42 -1.06
CA ARG A 77 -5.38 10.55 -0.10
C ARG A 77 -6.78 10.92 0.38
N ASP A 78 -7.78 10.78 -0.47
CA ASP A 78 -9.17 11.12 -0.17
C ASP A 78 -9.99 9.89 0.29
N HIS A 79 -9.36 8.75 0.45
CA HIS A 79 -10.03 7.54 0.92
C HIS A 79 -10.41 7.68 2.40
N PRO A 80 -11.63 7.27 2.81
CA PRO A 80 -12.09 7.40 4.20
C PRO A 80 -11.21 6.70 5.24
N LEU A 81 -10.46 5.67 4.86
CA LEU A 81 -9.50 5.01 5.74
C LEU A 81 -8.41 5.94 6.24
N VAL A 82 -8.00 6.94 5.46
CA VAL A 82 -6.98 7.91 5.88
C VAL A 82 -7.48 8.66 7.11
N ASP A 83 -8.70 9.19 7.06
CA ASP A 83 -9.31 9.88 8.18
C ASP A 83 -9.55 8.93 9.38
N ALA A 84 -9.95 7.68 9.11
CA ALA A 84 -10.14 6.68 10.17
C ALA A 84 -8.83 6.38 10.92
N PHE A 85 -7.72 6.24 10.20
CA PHE A 85 -6.41 6.03 10.82
C PHE A 85 -5.99 7.22 11.70
N VAL A 86 -6.25 8.44 11.24
CA VAL A 86 -5.99 9.66 12.02
C VAL A 86 -6.90 9.71 13.25
N ARG A 87 -8.19 9.52 13.08
CA ARG A 87 -9.19 9.57 14.16
C ARG A 87 -8.94 8.52 15.24
N CYS A 88 -8.50 7.32 14.87
CA CYS A 88 -8.20 6.24 15.81
C CYS A 88 -6.76 6.27 16.33
N ASP A 89 -5.97 7.24 15.90
CA ASP A 89 -4.54 7.31 16.27
C ASP A 89 -3.81 6.00 15.93
N ALA A 90 -4.08 5.47 14.74
CA ALA A 90 -3.64 4.14 14.30
C ALA A 90 -2.21 4.12 13.75
N LEU A 91 -1.35 5.02 14.23
CA LEU A 91 0.05 5.11 13.85
C LEU A 91 0.88 5.71 14.98
N GLN A 92 2.17 5.42 14.98
CA GLN A 92 3.16 6.12 15.80
C GLN A 92 4.23 6.74 14.91
N CYS A 93 5.23 5.97 14.46
CA CYS A 93 6.26 6.51 13.58
C CYS A 93 5.74 6.80 12.16
N GLY A 94 4.65 6.17 11.73
CA GLY A 94 4.04 6.35 10.42
C GLY A 94 4.70 5.59 9.27
N PHE A 95 5.78 4.84 9.52
CA PHE A 95 6.53 4.17 8.46
C PHE A 95 5.73 3.04 7.79
N CYS A 96 5.06 2.20 8.55
CA CYS A 96 4.22 1.11 8.02
C CYS A 96 2.85 1.59 7.54
N THR A 97 2.46 2.81 7.87
CA THR A 97 1.09 3.31 7.69
C THR A 97 0.63 3.32 6.25
N PRO A 98 1.43 3.77 5.26
CA PRO A 98 1.01 3.69 3.86
C PRO A 98 0.65 2.29 3.41
N GLY A 99 1.50 1.30 3.69
CA GLY A 99 1.24 -0.10 3.36
C GLY A 99 0.01 -0.65 4.09
N GLN A 100 -0.18 -0.29 5.36
CA GLN A 100 -1.36 -0.68 6.14
C GLN A 100 -2.65 -0.14 5.49
N ILE A 101 -2.68 1.13 5.13
CA ILE A 101 -3.86 1.75 4.50
C ILE A 101 -4.14 1.13 3.14
N VAL A 102 -3.12 0.91 2.32
CA VAL A 102 -3.28 0.30 0.98
C VAL A 102 -3.87 -1.11 1.12
N SER A 103 -3.33 -1.94 2.00
CA SER A 103 -3.87 -3.29 2.24
C SER A 103 -5.31 -3.24 2.75
N ALA A 104 -5.59 -2.34 3.70
CA ALA A 104 -6.93 -2.16 4.25
C ALA A 104 -7.93 -1.68 3.19
N SER A 105 -7.50 -0.82 2.26
CA SER A 105 -8.37 -0.32 1.18
C SER A 105 -8.87 -1.46 0.29
N ALA A 106 -8.03 -2.41 -0.03
CA ALA A 106 -8.43 -3.59 -0.81
C ALA A 106 -9.43 -4.46 -0.03
N LEU A 107 -9.23 -4.61 1.27
CA LEU A 107 -10.16 -5.38 2.13
C LEU A 107 -11.54 -4.74 2.14
N VAL A 108 -11.63 -3.44 2.45
CA VAL A 108 -12.94 -2.76 2.57
C VAL A 108 -13.63 -2.57 1.23
N GLU A 109 -12.91 -2.57 0.14
CA GLU A 109 -13.48 -2.58 -1.20
C GLU A 109 -14.17 -3.92 -1.50
N ALA A 110 -13.55 -5.03 -1.08
CA ALA A 110 -14.10 -6.37 -1.26
C ALA A 110 -15.23 -6.66 -0.27
N ASP A 111 -15.10 -6.21 0.99
CA ASP A 111 -16.09 -6.35 2.04
C ASP A 111 -16.14 -5.07 2.89
N PRO A 112 -17.15 -4.20 2.71
CA PRO A 112 -17.26 -2.95 3.46
C PRO A 112 -17.45 -3.09 4.97
N ASN A 113 -17.81 -4.27 5.46
CA ASN A 113 -18.08 -4.55 6.88
C ASN A 113 -17.33 -5.81 7.35
N PRO A 114 -16.00 -5.82 7.27
CA PRO A 114 -15.23 -7.00 7.65
C PRO A 114 -15.30 -7.23 9.16
N SER A 115 -15.31 -8.50 9.56
CA SER A 115 -15.17 -8.90 10.96
C SER A 115 -13.73 -8.66 11.44
N ARG A 116 -13.55 -8.65 12.78
CA ARG A 116 -12.20 -8.55 13.36
C ARG A 116 -11.27 -9.67 12.88
N GLU A 117 -11.79 -10.88 12.73
CA GLU A 117 -11.01 -12.02 12.25
C GLU A 117 -10.57 -11.82 10.79
N GLU A 118 -11.46 -11.36 9.93
CA GLU A 118 -11.16 -11.05 8.54
C GLU A 118 -10.13 -9.94 8.41
N ILE A 119 -10.24 -8.89 9.25
CA ILE A 119 -9.25 -7.81 9.31
C ILE A 119 -7.88 -8.36 9.69
N ARG A 120 -7.79 -9.14 10.77
CA ARG A 120 -6.53 -9.72 11.23
C ARG A 120 -5.90 -10.61 10.18
N HIS A 121 -6.69 -11.40 9.49
CA HIS A 121 -6.22 -12.25 8.39
C HIS A 121 -5.70 -11.42 7.23
N ALA A 122 -6.49 -10.48 6.74
CA ALA A 122 -6.12 -9.64 5.59
C ALA A 122 -4.90 -8.75 5.87
N MET A 123 -4.75 -8.28 7.12
CA MET A 123 -3.65 -7.39 7.52
C MET A 123 -2.41 -8.14 8.04
N SER A 124 -2.42 -9.46 8.05
CA SER A 124 -1.33 -10.26 8.63
C SER A 124 0.01 -10.11 7.90
N GLY A 125 -0.01 -9.67 6.65
CA GLY A 125 1.20 -9.40 5.86
C GLY A 125 1.81 -8.01 6.09
N ASN A 126 1.22 -7.18 6.95
CA ASN A 126 1.68 -5.81 7.22
C ASN A 126 2.18 -5.69 8.66
N ILE A 127 3.49 -5.51 8.82
CA ILE A 127 4.15 -5.47 10.12
C ILE A 127 4.25 -4.02 10.61
N CYS A 128 3.88 -3.81 11.89
CA CYS A 128 4.08 -2.54 12.60
C CYS A 128 5.02 -2.75 13.79
N ARG A 129 6.21 -2.15 13.74
CA ARG A 129 7.19 -2.27 14.83
C ARG A 129 6.76 -1.54 16.09
N CYS A 130 5.95 -0.50 15.96
CA CYS A 130 5.40 0.26 17.09
C CYS A 130 4.22 -0.45 17.78
N GLY A 131 3.69 -1.51 17.19
CA GLY A 131 2.60 -2.28 17.79
C GLY A 131 1.22 -1.63 17.70
N ALA A 132 0.97 -0.82 16.68
CA ALA A 132 -0.30 -0.10 16.51
C ALA A 132 -1.48 -1.00 16.07
N TYR A 133 -1.33 -2.31 16.06
CA TYR A 133 -2.32 -3.26 15.54
C TYR A 133 -3.74 -3.10 16.08
N PRO A 134 -3.98 -2.93 17.41
CA PRO A 134 -5.34 -2.76 17.92
C PRO A 134 -6.02 -1.51 17.37
N LYS A 135 -5.29 -0.42 17.22
CA LYS A 135 -5.80 0.83 16.68
C LYS A 135 -6.02 0.78 15.17
N ILE A 136 -5.15 0.06 14.45
CA ILE A 136 -5.34 -0.21 13.01
C ILE A 136 -6.61 -1.01 12.80
N GLU A 137 -6.84 -2.07 13.58
CA GLU A 137 -8.06 -2.87 13.55
C GLU A 137 -9.30 -2.00 13.79
N GLU A 138 -9.25 -1.13 14.81
CA GLU A 138 -10.34 -0.21 15.12
C GLU A 138 -10.61 0.78 14.00
N ALA A 139 -9.56 1.33 13.38
CA ALA A 139 -9.68 2.23 12.23
C ALA A 139 -10.40 1.54 11.06
N ILE A 140 -10.05 0.29 10.78
CA ILE A 140 -10.69 -0.47 9.69
C ILE A 140 -12.15 -0.79 10.04
N LEU A 141 -12.45 -1.15 11.29
CA LEU A 141 -13.82 -1.40 11.74
C LEU A 141 -14.72 -0.17 11.62
N THR A 142 -14.15 1.03 11.78
CA THR A 142 -14.91 2.29 11.83
C THR A 142 -14.63 3.20 10.63
N TRP A 143 -14.14 2.64 9.53
CA TRP A 143 -13.68 3.42 8.37
C TRP A 143 -14.80 4.25 7.69
N GLN A 144 -16.02 3.86 7.85
CA GLN A 144 -17.18 4.57 7.28
C GLN A 144 -17.67 5.74 8.17
N GLY A 145 -17.04 5.97 9.30
CA GLY A 145 -17.38 7.05 10.21
C GLY A 145 -17.90 6.64 11.56
#